data_9c2ce923ce518d8d2c79bed96238b6c7
#
_entry.id   9c2ce923ce518d8d2c79bed96238b6c7
#
_cell.length_a   1.000
_cell.length_b   1.000
_cell.length_c   1.000
_cell.angle_alpha   90.00
_cell.angle_beta   90.00
_cell.angle_gamma   90.00
#
_symmetry.space_group_name_H-M   'P 1'
#
loop_
_entity.id
_entity.type
_entity.pdbx_description
1 polymer ?
#
loop_
_entity_poly.entity_id
_entity_poly.type
_entity_poly.pdbx_seq_one_letter_code
_entity_poly.pdbx_strand_id
1 'polypeptide(L)'
;NELWSEDQDAWMASPYAPMGMAIPTEGGYILNGRWSFSSGTDHCNWLVIGALVGDADGKPAMPFQSLHVMVPRPDYTIIEDSWNVVGLQGTGSKDVVVEGAFIPDYRAIDAAKVMDGTAYKESGRDEALYRMPWTAVFPSAISAAVLGICEGALRTAIEYQKDRAGMLGKTSDDPYMMAAIGEASAEIRSSRAT
;
A
#
# COMPACT_ATOMS: atom_id res chain seq x y z
N ASN A 1 13.51 -12.71 -10.78
CA ASN A 1 13.53 -14.17 -10.57
C ASN A 1 14.16 -14.58 -9.23
N GLU A 2 15.09 -13.79 -8.67
CA GLU A 2 15.77 -14.09 -7.39
C GLU A 2 14.78 -14.42 -6.27
N LEU A 3 13.83 -13.54 -6.02
CA LEU A 3 12.88 -13.63 -4.92
C LEU A 3 12.01 -14.90 -4.98
N TRP A 4 11.30 -15.11 -6.09
CA TRP A 4 10.38 -16.25 -6.22
C TRP A 4 11.03 -17.55 -6.69
N SER A 5 12.31 -17.53 -7.08
CA SER A 5 13.05 -18.76 -7.34
C SER A 5 13.52 -19.43 -6.04
N GLU A 6 13.71 -18.64 -5.00
CA GLU A 6 14.12 -19.14 -3.67
C GLU A 6 12.91 -19.46 -2.77
N ASP A 7 11.87 -18.61 -2.84
CA ASP A 7 10.65 -18.74 -2.06
C ASP A 7 9.43 -18.32 -2.91
N GLN A 8 8.64 -19.28 -3.35
CA GLN A 8 7.44 -19.03 -4.16
C GLN A 8 6.33 -18.32 -3.38
N ASP A 9 6.37 -18.43 -2.05
CA ASP A 9 5.41 -17.81 -1.13
C ASP A 9 5.96 -16.51 -0.51
N ALA A 10 7.02 -15.94 -1.07
CA ALA A 10 7.62 -14.71 -0.57
C ALA A 10 6.63 -13.53 -0.58
N TRP A 11 6.51 -12.89 0.58
CA TRP A 11 5.67 -11.71 0.77
C TRP A 11 6.52 -10.46 0.96
N MET A 12 5.98 -9.33 0.49
CA MET A 12 6.66 -8.04 0.57
C MET A 12 5.76 -7.00 1.24
N ALA A 13 6.30 -6.27 2.21
CA ALA A 13 5.69 -5.04 2.69
C ALA A 13 6.20 -3.86 1.84
N SER A 14 5.36 -2.84 1.67
CA SER A 14 5.67 -1.77 0.72
C SER A 14 5.40 -0.37 1.27
N PRO A 15 6.22 0.15 2.20
CA PRO A 15 6.24 1.56 2.54
C PRO A 15 6.97 2.35 1.45
N TYR A 16 6.28 2.61 0.34
CA TYR A 16 6.86 3.12 -0.91
C TYR A 16 7.17 4.63 -0.92
N ALA A 17 6.78 5.36 0.12
CA ALA A 17 7.14 6.78 0.22
C ALA A 17 8.67 6.95 0.25
N PRO A 18 9.25 7.94 -0.45
CA PRO A 18 10.70 8.12 -0.57
C PRO A 18 11.29 8.74 0.70
N MET A 19 11.24 8.01 1.81
CA MET A 19 11.69 8.46 3.13
C MET A 19 13.15 8.10 3.43
N GLY A 20 13.80 7.32 2.56
CA GLY A 20 15.21 6.96 2.68
C GLY A 20 16.07 7.63 1.63
N MET A 21 17.38 7.44 1.76
CA MET A 21 18.41 7.92 0.85
C MET A 21 19.18 6.76 0.26
N ALA A 22 19.23 6.69 -1.07
CA ALA A 22 19.99 5.72 -1.84
C ALA A 22 21.19 6.44 -2.47
N ILE A 23 22.38 6.23 -1.92
CA ILE A 23 23.62 6.87 -2.39
C ILE A 23 24.24 5.97 -3.44
N PRO A 24 24.43 6.45 -4.69
CA PRO A 24 25.05 5.67 -5.75
C PRO A 24 26.44 5.17 -5.37
N THR A 25 26.73 3.92 -5.67
CA THR A 25 28.06 3.30 -5.52
C THR A 25 28.31 2.34 -6.68
N GLU A 26 29.47 1.72 -6.72
CA GLU A 26 29.79 0.75 -7.78
C GLU A 26 28.82 -0.43 -7.75
N GLY A 27 28.07 -0.65 -8.84
CA GLY A 27 27.12 -1.74 -9.01
C GLY A 27 25.79 -1.60 -8.28
N GLY A 28 25.48 -0.41 -7.69
CA GLY A 28 24.23 -0.20 -6.98
C GLY A 28 24.20 1.02 -6.09
N TYR A 29 23.57 0.87 -4.92
CA TYR A 29 23.33 1.96 -3.98
C TYR A 29 23.59 1.52 -2.54
N ILE A 30 24.03 2.45 -1.70
CA ILE A 30 24.00 2.29 -0.24
C ILE A 30 22.73 2.96 0.28
N LEU A 31 21.87 2.17 0.89
CA LEU A 31 20.55 2.61 1.36
C LEU A 31 20.56 2.86 2.86
N ASN A 32 20.02 4.02 3.24
CA ASN A 32 19.78 4.39 4.64
C ASN A 32 18.40 5.05 4.77
N GLY A 33 17.72 4.78 5.86
CA GLY A 33 16.46 5.47 6.15
C GLY A 33 15.59 4.77 7.17
N ARG A 34 14.47 5.43 7.48
CA ARG A 34 13.39 4.91 8.31
C ARG A 34 12.07 5.15 7.58
N TRP A 35 11.29 4.11 7.44
CA TRP A 35 9.98 4.15 6.79
C TRP A 35 8.91 3.77 7.78
N SER A 36 7.88 4.58 7.86
CA SER A 36 6.67 4.29 8.64
C SER A 36 5.62 3.60 7.76
N PHE A 37 4.60 3.05 8.39
CA PHE A 37 3.48 2.39 7.73
C PHE A 37 3.88 1.16 6.90
N SER A 38 4.83 0.36 7.37
CA SER A 38 5.20 -0.91 6.74
C SER A 38 4.18 -2.00 7.09
N SER A 39 2.98 -1.90 6.50
CA SER A 39 1.86 -2.79 6.80
C SER A 39 2.19 -4.24 6.47
N GLY A 40 1.93 -5.15 7.42
CA GLY A 40 2.18 -6.59 7.27
C GLY A 40 3.64 -6.99 7.38
N THR A 41 4.54 -6.09 7.77
CA THR A 41 6.00 -6.31 7.79
C THR A 41 6.43 -7.52 8.63
N ASP A 42 5.66 -7.88 9.68
CA ASP A 42 5.93 -9.05 10.53
C ASP A 42 5.86 -10.39 9.77
N HIS A 43 5.16 -10.41 8.65
CA HIS A 43 4.93 -11.60 7.83
C HIS A 43 5.74 -11.60 6.53
N CYS A 44 6.57 -10.57 6.31
CA CYS A 44 7.27 -10.34 5.06
C CYS A 44 8.76 -10.67 5.18
N ASN A 45 9.29 -11.30 4.13
CA ASN A 45 10.72 -11.59 4.00
C ASN A 45 11.44 -10.53 3.15
N TRP A 46 10.68 -9.63 2.54
CA TRP A 46 11.18 -8.56 1.69
C TRP A 46 10.42 -7.26 1.93
N LEU A 47 11.08 -6.15 1.61
CA LEU A 47 10.45 -4.83 1.49
C LEU A 47 10.59 -4.32 0.04
N VAL A 48 9.57 -3.58 -0.41
CA VAL A 48 9.67 -2.66 -1.56
C VAL A 48 9.47 -1.26 -1.01
N ILE A 49 10.54 -0.47 -0.94
CA ILE A 49 10.54 0.82 -0.27
C ILE A 49 10.99 1.94 -1.20
N GLY A 50 10.50 3.15 -0.95
CA GLY A 50 10.88 4.34 -1.70
C GLY A 50 12.12 5.00 -1.12
N ALA A 51 13.02 5.47 -1.99
CA ALA A 51 14.20 6.24 -1.59
C ALA A 51 14.46 7.38 -2.57
N LEU A 52 15.02 8.49 -2.10
CA LEU A 52 15.60 9.53 -2.96
C LEU A 52 17.01 9.12 -3.34
N VAL A 53 17.42 9.43 -4.57
CA VAL A 53 18.82 9.32 -4.96
C VAL A 53 19.60 10.44 -4.27
N GLY A 54 20.64 10.08 -3.53
CA GLY A 54 21.50 11.01 -2.82
C GLY A 54 22.78 11.36 -3.58
N ASP A 55 23.39 12.49 -3.22
CA ASP A 55 24.74 12.83 -3.61
C ASP A 55 25.79 12.25 -2.63
N ALA A 56 27.05 12.52 -2.84
CA ALA A 56 28.14 12.06 -1.98
C ALA A 56 28.07 12.61 -0.54
N ASP A 57 27.36 13.71 -0.31
CA ASP A 57 27.15 14.31 0.99
C ASP A 57 25.89 13.76 1.71
N GLY A 58 25.20 12.81 1.07
CA GLY A 58 23.96 12.22 1.60
C GLY A 58 22.75 13.14 1.50
N LYS A 59 22.81 14.18 0.65
CA LYS A 59 21.67 15.06 0.35
C LYS A 59 20.96 14.60 -0.92
N PRO A 60 19.67 14.91 -1.10
CA PRO A 60 18.98 14.59 -2.35
C PRO A 60 19.71 15.21 -3.55
N ALA A 61 20.05 14.38 -4.54
CA ALA A 61 20.65 14.84 -5.79
C ALA A 61 19.65 15.68 -6.61
N MET A 62 20.17 16.60 -7.41
CA MET A 62 19.34 17.41 -8.30
C MET A 62 19.68 17.10 -9.78
N PRO A 63 18.67 16.92 -10.64
CA PRO A 63 17.22 16.95 -10.37
C PRO A 63 16.78 15.80 -9.46
N PHE A 64 15.69 15.97 -8.72
CA PHE A 64 15.18 14.93 -7.83
C PHE A 64 14.85 13.67 -8.61
N GLN A 65 15.39 12.55 -8.14
CA GLN A 65 15.07 11.21 -8.61
C GLN A 65 14.71 10.34 -7.42
N SER A 66 13.66 9.55 -7.54
CA SER A 66 13.28 8.56 -6.56
C SER A 66 13.31 7.16 -7.16
N LEU A 67 13.63 6.21 -6.30
CA LEU A 67 13.68 4.79 -6.64
C LEU A 67 12.68 4.01 -5.79
N HIS A 68 12.14 2.94 -6.34
CA HIS A 68 11.64 1.84 -5.53
C HIS A 68 12.72 0.77 -5.50
N VAL A 69 13.07 0.33 -4.29
CA VAL A 69 14.15 -0.63 -4.06
C VAL A 69 13.67 -1.83 -3.28
N MET A 70 14.23 -3.00 -3.58
CA MET A 70 13.92 -4.25 -2.90
C MET A 70 14.97 -4.56 -1.85
N VAL A 71 14.54 -4.79 -0.60
CA VAL A 71 15.42 -5.03 0.55
C VAL A 71 15.05 -6.37 1.19
N PRO A 72 15.98 -7.33 1.31
CA PRO A 72 15.72 -8.62 1.95
C PRO A 72 15.69 -8.49 3.47
N ARG A 73 15.06 -9.46 4.14
CA ARG A 73 14.86 -9.47 5.61
C ARG A 73 16.11 -9.21 6.44
N PRO A 74 17.30 -9.73 6.11
CA PRO A 74 18.51 -9.49 6.92
C PRO A 74 18.97 -8.03 6.93
N ASP A 75 18.57 -7.23 5.96
CA ASP A 75 19.09 -5.87 5.73
C ASP A 75 18.20 -4.77 6.33
N TYR A 76 17.15 -5.14 7.08
CA TYR A 76 16.32 -4.16 7.78
C TYR A 76 15.91 -4.61 9.18
N THR A 77 15.67 -3.63 10.04
CA THR A 77 15.18 -3.80 11.41
C THR A 77 13.74 -3.32 11.53
N ILE A 78 12.87 -4.12 12.15
CA ILE A 78 11.50 -3.74 12.48
C ILE A 78 11.50 -3.08 13.87
N ILE A 79 10.87 -1.93 14.00
CA ILE A 79 10.75 -1.22 15.27
C ILE A 79 9.44 -1.66 15.95
N GLU A 80 9.54 -2.58 16.90
CA GLU A 80 8.40 -3.29 17.48
C GLU A 80 7.33 -2.38 18.07
N ASP A 81 7.70 -1.35 18.82
CA ASP A 81 6.79 -0.47 19.53
C ASP A 81 6.32 0.74 18.72
N SER A 82 6.45 0.71 17.38
CA SER A 82 6.16 1.85 16.51
C SER A 82 4.71 1.90 16.00
N TRP A 83 3.88 0.88 16.28
CA TRP A 83 2.49 0.81 15.82
C TRP A 83 1.51 0.71 16.98
N ASN A 84 1.12 1.88 17.56
CA ASN A 84 0.19 2.00 18.68
C ASN A 84 -1.01 2.85 18.25
N VAL A 85 -2.07 2.23 17.75
CA VAL A 85 -3.23 2.89 17.15
C VAL A 85 -4.54 2.38 17.74
N VAL A 86 -5.60 3.20 17.68
CA VAL A 86 -6.95 2.83 18.18
C VAL A 86 -7.65 1.86 17.22
N GLY A 87 -7.49 2.05 15.91
CA GLY A 87 -8.03 1.19 14.85
C GLY A 87 -6.94 0.63 13.94
N LEU A 88 -7.26 -0.39 13.15
CA LEU A 88 -6.31 -1.03 12.24
C LEU A 88 -5.05 -1.62 12.93
N GLN A 89 -5.17 -2.01 14.21
CA GLN A 89 -4.05 -2.60 14.96
C GLN A 89 -3.47 -3.84 14.28
N GLY A 90 -4.35 -4.68 13.72
CA GLY A 90 -3.96 -5.93 13.04
C GLY A 90 -3.16 -5.76 11.75
N THR A 91 -3.02 -4.54 11.22
CA THR A 91 -2.14 -4.31 10.05
C THR A 91 -0.66 -4.39 10.42
N GLY A 92 -0.31 -4.23 11.71
CA GLY A 92 1.08 -4.22 12.17
C GLY A 92 1.96 -3.26 11.36
N SER A 93 1.43 -2.04 11.05
CA SER A 93 2.09 -1.08 10.14
C SER A 93 3.29 -0.41 10.82
N LYS A 94 4.17 -1.22 11.38
CA LYS A 94 5.37 -0.81 12.11
C LYS A 94 6.34 -0.01 11.24
N ASP A 95 7.24 0.71 11.88
CA ASP A 95 8.37 1.32 11.21
C ASP A 95 9.45 0.29 10.91
N VAL A 96 10.15 0.49 9.81
CA VAL A 96 11.34 -0.28 9.44
C VAL A 96 12.53 0.66 9.23
N VAL A 97 13.71 0.19 9.60
CA VAL A 97 14.97 0.94 9.49
C VAL A 97 15.95 0.13 8.66
N VAL A 98 16.62 0.80 7.74
CA VAL A 98 17.75 0.27 6.96
C VAL A 98 18.97 1.13 7.26
N GLU A 99 20.09 0.50 7.58
CA GLU A 99 21.35 1.16 7.93
C GLU A 99 22.49 0.59 7.07
N GLY A 100 22.87 1.32 6.02
CA GLY A 100 24.01 0.99 5.18
C GLY A 100 23.84 -0.26 4.30
N ALA A 101 22.62 -0.66 3.96
CA ALA A 101 22.40 -1.82 3.12
C ALA A 101 22.83 -1.57 1.68
N PHE A 102 23.58 -2.51 1.08
CA PHE A 102 23.90 -2.48 -0.33
C PHE A 102 22.75 -3.00 -1.17
N ILE A 103 22.24 -2.18 -2.06
CA ILE A 103 21.17 -2.52 -3.01
C ILE A 103 21.76 -2.59 -4.41
N PRO A 104 21.91 -3.77 -5.02
CA PRO A 104 22.40 -3.88 -6.39
C PRO A 104 21.42 -3.26 -7.39
N ASP A 105 21.94 -2.76 -8.50
CA ASP A 105 21.17 -2.03 -9.53
C ASP A 105 19.91 -2.75 -9.97
N TYR A 106 19.96 -4.08 -10.11
CA TYR A 106 18.80 -4.88 -10.54
C TYR A 106 17.65 -4.99 -9.52
N ARG A 107 17.88 -4.55 -8.26
CA ARG A 107 16.86 -4.44 -7.21
C ARG A 107 16.31 -3.02 -7.06
N ALA A 108 16.71 -2.11 -7.92
CA ALA A 108 16.25 -0.73 -7.93
C ALA A 108 15.55 -0.40 -9.26
N ILE A 109 14.45 0.35 -9.17
CA ILE A 109 13.72 0.82 -10.35
C ILE A 109 13.36 2.29 -10.16
N ASP A 110 13.42 3.07 -11.22
CA ASP A 110 12.97 4.46 -11.23
C ASP A 110 11.46 4.53 -10.89
N ALA A 111 11.14 5.21 -9.79
CA ALA A 111 9.76 5.32 -9.31
C ALA A 111 8.86 6.04 -10.32
N ALA A 112 9.38 6.99 -11.11
CA ALA A 112 8.59 7.66 -12.14
C ALA A 112 8.10 6.68 -13.20
N LYS A 113 8.93 5.72 -13.63
CA LYS A 113 8.55 4.68 -14.59
C LYS A 113 7.48 3.73 -14.04
N VAL A 114 7.47 3.48 -12.74
CA VAL A 114 6.42 2.69 -12.08
C VAL A 114 5.13 3.50 -12.02
N MET A 115 5.22 4.77 -11.65
CA MET A 115 4.06 5.65 -11.48
C MET A 115 3.30 5.89 -12.79
N ASP A 116 4.01 6.06 -13.91
CA ASP A 116 3.42 6.30 -15.23
C ASP A 116 3.11 5.01 -16.02
N GLY A 117 3.49 3.85 -15.48
CA GLY A 117 3.27 2.55 -16.10
C GLY A 117 4.22 2.23 -17.24
N THR A 118 5.36 2.94 -17.40
CA THR A 118 6.33 2.67 -18.48
C THR A 118 7.37 1.61 -18.13
N ALA A 119 7.49 1.25 -16.86
CA ALA A 119 8.42 0.22 -16.38
C ALA A 119 8.28 -1.13 -17.11
N TYR A 120 7.07 -1.48 -17.57
CA TYR A 120 6.82 -2.74 -18.29
C TYR A 120 7.65 -2.89 -19.56
N LYS A 121 7.98 -1.78 -20.24
CA LYS A 121 8.76 -1.79 -21.51
C LYS A 121 10.14 -2.44 -21.34
N GLU A 122 10.70 -2.35 -20.13
CA GLU A 122 12.00 -2.93 -19.80
C GLU A 122 11.86 -4.35 -19.23
N SER A 123 10.65 -4.75 -18.80
CA SER A 123 10.40 -6.04 -18.14
C SER A 123 10.25 -7.22 -19.09
N GLY A 124 9.99 -6.98 -20.39
CA GLY A 124 9.61 -8.01 -21.35
C GLY A 124 8.22 -8.61 -21.13
N ARG A 125 7.39 -8.01 -20.26
CA ARG A 125 6.02 -8.41 -19.96
C ARG A 125 5.04 -7.67 -20.86
N ASP A 126 3.99 -8.35 -21.32
CA ASP A 126 3.01 -7.79 -22.25
C ASP A 126 1.55 -7.87 -21.73
N GLU A 127 1.37 -8.46 -20.55
CA GLU A 127 0.06 -8.59 -19.93
C GLU A 127 -0.49 -7.19 -19.53
N ALA A 128 -1.82 -7.03 -19.64
CA ALA A 128 -2.49 -5.74 -19.43
C ALA A 128 -2.18 -5.11 -18.05
N LEU A 129 -2.05 -5.92 -17.00
CA LEU A 129 -1.76 -5.44 -15.65
C LEU A 129 -0.44 -4.66 -15.57
N TYR A 130 0.61 -5.13 -16.26
CA TYR A 130 1.92 -4.46 -16.24
C TYR A 130 1.95 -3.14 -17.00
N ARG A 131 0.98 -2.91 -17.89
CA ARG A 131 0.83 -1.65 -18.64
C ARG A 131 0.01 -0.60 -17.90
N MET A 132 -0.61 -0.96 -16.78
CA MET A 132 -1.39 -0.03 -15.98
C MET A 132 -0.48 0.82 -15.09
N PRO A 133 -0.68 2.14 -15.04
CA PRO A 133 0.08 3.00 -14.14
C PRO A 133 -0.19 2.61 -12.67
N TRP A 134 0.82 2.66 -11.84
CA TRP A 134 0.70 2.45 -10.40
C TRP A 134 -0.37 3.36 -9.77
N THR A 135 -0.43 4.60 -10.24
CA THR A 135 -1.40 5.61 -9.79
C THR A 135 -2.87 5.21 -10.04
N ALA A 136 -3.13 4.27 -10.92
CA ALA A 136 -4.47 3.70 -11.12
C ALA A 136 -4.67 2.42 -10.30
N VAL A 137 -3.68 1.52 -10.30
CA VAL A 137 -3.80 0.19 -9.66
C VAL A 137 -3.81 0.28 -8.14
N PHE A 138 -2.87 1.02 -7.55
CA PHE A 138 -2.73 1.06 -6.10
C PHE A 138 -3.93 1.69 -5.37
N PRO A 139 -4.43 2.87 -5.76
CA PRO A 139 -5.61 3.45 -5.12
C PRO A 139 -6.87 2.61 -5.31
N SER A 140 -7.02 1.90 -6.44
CA SER A 140 -8.21 1.08 -6.71
C SER A 140 -8.35 -0.07 -5.71
N ALA A 141 -7.25 -0.68 -5.27
CA ALA A 141 -7.26 -1.73 -4.26
C ALA A 141 -7.77 -1.21 -2.90
N ILE A 142 -7.31 0.00 -2.49
CA ILE A 142 -7.75 0.65 -1.25
C ILE A 142 -9.22 1.06 -1.34
N SER A 143 -9.63 1.65 -2.47
CA SER A 143 -11.01 2.06 -2.71
C SER A 143 -11.97 0.87 -2.67
N ALA A 144 -11.59 -0.26 -3.28
CA ALA A 144 -12.38 -1.50 -3.23
C ALA A 144 -12.57 -2.02 -1.79
N ALA A 145 -11.53 -1.95 -0.96
CA ALA A 145 -11.64 -2.34 0.46
C ALA A 145 -12.60 -1.43 1.23
N VAL A 146 -12.52 -0.10 1.02
CA VAL A 146 -13.43 0.88 1.65
C VAL A 146 -14.88 0.64 1.22
N LEU A 147 -15.12 0.40 -0.07
CA LEU A 147 -16.46 0.06 -0.57
C LEU A 147 -17.01 -1.22 0.08
N GLY A 148 -16.17 -2.24 0.24
CA GLY A 148 -16.55 -3.47 0.95
C GLY A 148 -16.94 -3.23 2.41
N ILE A 149 -16.25 -2.32 3.11
CA ILE A 149 -16.59 -1.90 4.48
C ILE A 149 -17.96 -1.18 4.48
N CYS A 150 -18.20 -0.26 3.54
CA CYS A 150 -19.47 0.44 3.43
C CYS A 150 -20.64 -0.51 3.14
N GLU A 151 -20.48 -1.46 2.21
CA GLU A 151 -21.48 -2.51 1.93
C GLU A 151 -21.76 -3.36 3.16
N GLY A 152 -20.72 -3.77 3.89
CA GLY A 152 -20.84 -4.55 5.13
C GLY A 152 -21.57 -3.78 6.21
N ALA A 153 -21.25 -2.50 6.41
CA ALA A 153 -21.90 -1.64 7.39
C ALA A 153 -23.38 -1.42 7.06
N LEU A 154 -23.71 -1.13 5.80
CA LEU A 154 -25.09 -0.96 5.34
C LEU A 154 -25.90 -2.23 5.56
N ARG A 155 -25.37 -3.40 5.17
CA ARG A 155 -26.02 -4.70 5.40
C ARG A 155 -26.29 -4.94 6.87
N THR A 156 -25.30 -4.71 7.74
CA THR A 156 -25.44 -4.88 9.19
C THR A 156 -26.49 -3.92 9.76
N ALA A 157 -26.50 -2.66 9.29
CA ALA A 157 -27.52 -1.69 9.71
C ALA A 157 -28.93 -2.12 9.30
N ILE A 158 -29.12 -2.61 8.07
CA ILE A 158 -30.40 -3.13 7.59
C ILE A 158 -30.87 -4.32 8.44
N GLU A 159 -30.00 -5.31 8.66
CA GLU A 159 -30.33 -6.48 9.48
C GLU A 159 -30.69 -6.08 10.91
N TYR A 160 -29.94 -5.15 11.51
CA TYR A 160 -30.25 -4.64 12.85
C TYR A 160 -31.60 -3.92 12.93
N GLN A 161 -32.00 -3.18 11.90
CA GLN A 161 -33.23 -2.39 11.87
C GLN A 161 -34.48 -3.20 11.45
N LYS A 162 -34.29 -4.33 10.76
CA LYS A 162 -35.34 -5.13 10.12
C LYS A 162 -36.49 -5.50 11.06
N ASP A 163 -36.16 -5.93 12.29
CA ASP A 163 -37.12 -6.41 13.27
C ASP A 163 -37.33 -5.42 14.42
N ARG A 164 -36.77 -4.23 14.32
CA ARG A 164 -36.85 -3.23 15.37
C ARG A 164 -38.17 -2.48 15.32
N ALA A 165 -38.78 -2.34 16.50
CA ALA A 165 -39.99 -1.52 16.70
C ALA A 165 -39.75 -0.52 17.83
N GLY A 166 -40.15 0.74 17.61
CA GLY A 166 -40.14 1.81 18.59
C GLY A 166 -41.58 2.16 19.01
N MET A 167 -41.72 3.21 19.81
CA MET A 167 -43.06 3.70 20.26
C MET A 167 -43.98 4.12 19.08
N LEU A 168 -43.41 4.48 17.93
CA LEU A 168 -44.11 4.97 16.74
C LEU A 168 -44.36 3.89 15.67
N GLY A 169 -43.97 2.63 15.92
CA GLY A 169 -44.14 1.53 14.96
C GLY A 169 -42.85 0.83 14.62
N LYS A 170 -42.85 0.03 13.53
CA LYS A 170 -41.66 -0.68 13.05
C LYS A 170 -40.71 0.31 12.33
N THR A 171 -39.43 0.12 12.50
CA THR A 171 -38.41 0.92 11.81
C THR A 171 -38.49 0.75 10.29
N SER A 172 -38.92 -0.43 9.81
CA SER A 172 -39.17 -0.68 8.38
C SER A 172 -40.30 0.18 7.76
N ASP A 173 -41.16 0.76 8.60
CA ASP A 173 -42.28 1.60 8.15
C ASP A 173 -41.94 3.10 8.24
N ASP A 174 -40.73 3.44 8.73
CA ASP A 174 -40.24 4.81 8.83
C ASP A 174 -39.71 5.27 7.47
N PRO A 175 -40.35 6.28 6.83
CA PRO A 175 -39.97 6.75 5.51
C PRO A 175 -38.58 7.42 5.50
N TYR A 176 -38.15 8.03 6.59
CA TYR A 176 -36.82 8.64 6.70
C TYR A 176 -35.73 7.58 6.74
N MET A 177 -35.94 6.51 7.50
CA MET A 177 -35.01 5.38 7.53
C MET A 177 -34.91 4.71 6.17
N MET A 178 -36.04 4.48 5.50
CA MET A 178 -36.05 3.87 4.17
C MET A 178 -35.37 4.74 3.13
N ALA A 179 -35.56 6.07 3.19
CA ALA A 179 -34.88 7.01 2.33
C ALA A 179 -33.35 6.99 2.54
N ALA A 180 -32.89 7.02 3.80
CA ALA A 180 -31.47 6.97 4.13
C ALA A 180 -30.79 5.67 3.66
N ILE A 181 -31.46 4.52 3.81
CA ILE A 181 -30.98 3.22 3.29
C ILE A 181 -30.91 3.23 1.76
N GLY A 182 -31.93 3.80 1.10
CA GLY A 182 -31.97 3.94 -0.36
C GLY A 182 -30.84 4.81 -0.89
N GLU A 183 -30.60 5.96 -0.26
CA GLU A 183 -29.52 6.88 -0.60
C GLU A 183 -28.16 6.23 -0.44
N ALA A 184 -27.84 5.67 0.72
CA ALA A 184 -26.59 4.97 0.99
C ALA A 184 -26.36 3.82 -0.01
N SER A 185 -27.42 3.04 -0.33
CA SER A 185 -27.34 1.96 -1.32
C SER A 185 -27.03 2.47 -2.72
N ALA A 186 -27.62 3.61 -3.13
CA ALA A 186 -27.38 4.23 -4.42
C ALA A 186 -25.96 4.78 -4.54
N GLU A 187 -25.46 5.45 -3.50
CA GLU A 187 -24.08 5.98 -3.44
C GLU A 187 -23.04 4.88 -3.52
N ILE A 188 -23.19 3.79 -2.75
CA ILE A 188 -22.28 2.64 -2.79
C ILE A 188 -22.25 2.01 -4.19
N ARG A 189 -23.44 1.80 -4.81
CA ARG A 189 -23.53 1.24 -6.17
C ARG A 189 -22.89 2.15 -7.21
N SER A 190 -23.13 3.45 -7.12
CA SER A 190 -22.53 4.44 -8.01
C SER A 190 -21.01 4.43 -7.91
N SER A 191 -20.47 4.46 -6.68
CA SER A 191 -19.03 4.41 -6.43
C SER A 191 -18.36 3.11 -6.90
N ARG A 192 -19.12 2.02 -7.00
CA ARG A 192 -18.62 0.74 -7.50
C ARG A 192 -18.57 0.69 -9.03
N ALA A 193 -19.35 1.51 -9.70
CA ALA A 193 -19.45 1.54 -11.17
C ALA A 193 -18.43 2.51 -11.82
N THR A 194 -17.79 3.36 -11.01
CA THR A 194 -16.71 4.26 -11.43
C THR A 194 -15.34 3.62 -11.25
#